data_4db0b53ac0cf16fdd4bd23be17e76d5f
#
_entry.id   4db0b53ac0cf16fdd4bd23be17e76d5f
#
_cell.length_a   1.000
_cell.length_b   1.000
_cell.length_c   1.000
_cell.angle_alpha   90.00
_cell.angle_beta   90.00
_cell.angle_gamma   90.00
#
_symmetry.space_group_name_H-M   'P 1'
#
loop_
_entity.id
_entity.type
_entity.pdbx_description
1 polymer ?
#
loop_
_entity_poly.entity_id
_entity_poly.type
_entity_poly.pdbx_seq_one_letter_code
_entity_poly.pdbx_strand_id
1 'polypeptide(L)'
;MKQLLKSAREKKGLLTRELAQTLGIDQALVSKFETGARKPTKAQVVKLAQILDIPIQTLMVAWLKEKIIYELADEEYAIDALKAAEAEIKISKVPNKQLAVSKDLAIILKEIDKLKNQLDAIRQFDSYRIAQALELEYTFESNRIEGNTLTLKETDLVINEGLTISGKSMREHLEAINHKDAISYMKQLAESNTLLLEREVLGIHQLVLRGIDDAHAGKYRNVQVMIKGSKHMPSAPYLVAKQMEDYFIWYQTHKAKLHPVVLAAEMHERLVTIHPFIDGNGRTSRLVMNLLLLQKGYVIANIKGDAKSRLAYYSALEEAQSNGNKEHFLQLVA
;
A
#
# COMPACT_ATOMS: atom_id res chain seq x y z
N MET A 1 27.38 -16.85 15.16
CA MET A 1 27.67 -17.65 13.94
C MET A 1 29.04 -18.35 14.04
N LYS A 2 30.13 -17.63 14.40
CA LYS A 2 31.51 -18.17 14.46
C LYS A 2 31.66 -19.49 15.23
N GLN A 3 31.17 -19.53 16.48
CA GLN A 3 31.23 -20.76 17.28
C GLN A 3 30.41 -21.90 16.71
N LEU A 4 29.26 -21.58 16.12
CA LEU A 4 28.36 -22.55 15.48
C LEU A 4 29.03 -23.24 14.29
N LEU A 5 29.74 -22.49 13.45
CA LEU A 5 30.50 -23.04 12.33
C LEU A 5 31.64 -23.93 12.80
N LYS A 6 32.46 -23.45 13.74
CA LYS A 6 33.61 -24.21 14.28
C LYS A 6 33.17 -25.52 14.94
N SER A 7 32.18 -25.45 15.85
CA SER A 7 31.66 -26.65 16.54
C SER A 7 31.05 -27.67 15.58
N ALA A 8 30.31 -27.22 14.55
CA ALA A 8 29.71 -28.12 13.57
C ALA A 8 30.77 -28.80 12.69
N ARG A 9 31.80 -28.04 12.27
CA ARG A 9 32.94 -28.61 11.52
C ARG A 9 33.69 -29.66 12.35
N GLU A 10 34.02 -29.34 13.62
CA GLU A 10 34.72 -30.24 14.53
C GLU A 10 33.88 -31.49 14.83
N LYS A 11 32.59 -31.35 15.03
CA LYS A 11 31.67 -32.49 15.20
C LYS A 11 31.65 -33.43 14.01
N LYS A 12 31.87 -32.94 12.80
CA LYS A 12 31.99 -33.71 11.57
C LYS A 12 33.42 -34.26 11.34
N GLY A 13 34.37 -33.96 12.21
CA GLY A 13 35.77 -34.38 12.07
C GLY A 13 36.50 -33.70 10.89
N LEU A 14 35.93 -32.63 10.31
CA LEU A 14 36.52 -31.98 9.15
C LEU A 14 37.64 -31.01 9.55
N LEU A 15 38.74 -31.03 8.82
CA LEU A 15 39.77 -30.01 8.90
C LEU A 15 39.29 -28.73 8.16
N THR A 16 39.83 -27.56 8.53
CA THR A 16 39.50 -26.28 7.86
C THR A 16 39.84 -26.33 6.36
N ARG A 17 40.90 -27.03 5.97
CA ARG A 17 41.30 -27.22 4.56
C ARG A 17 40.27 -28.05 3.77
N GLU A 18 39.68 -29.06 4.37
CA GLU A 18 38.70 -29.93 3.73
C GLU A 18 37.38 -29.20 3.51
N LEU A 19 36.95 -28.42 4.51
CA LEU A 19 35.77 -27.53 4.39
C LEU A 19 36.00 -26.47 3.31
N ALA A 20 37.20 -25.88 3.25
CA ALA A 20 37.57 -24.89 2.24
C ALA A 20 37.53 -25.49 0.82
N GLN A 21 38.09 -26.69 0.64
CA GLN A 21 38.06 -27.39 -0.63
C GLN A 21 36.63 -27.69 -1.12
N THR A 22 35.75 -28.15 -0.22
CA THR A 22 34.34 -28.43 -0.52
C THR A 22 33.54 -27.15 -0.85
N LEU A 23 33.90 -26.02 -0.23
CA LEU A 23 33.30 -24.73 -0.52
C LEU A 23 33.84 -24.04 -1.78
N GLY A 24 34.99 -24.49 -2.29
CA GLY A 24 35.73 -23.86 -3.39
C GLY A 24 36.32 -22.49 -3.01
N ILE A 25 36.82 -22.36 -1.78
CA ILE A 25 37.41 -21.11 -1.24
C ILE A 25 38.76 -21.38 -0.56
N ASP A 26 39.49 -20.31 -0.25
CA ASP A 26 40.77 -20.41 0.46
C ASP A 26 40.56 -20.84 1.93
N GLN A 27 41.48 -21.68 2.45
CA GLN A 27 41.45 -22.15 3.84
C GLN A 27 41.51 -21.00 4.85
N ALA A 28 42.29 -19.94 4.55
CA ALA A 28 42.38 -18.78 5.42
C ALA A 28 41.03 -18.06 5.55
N LEU A 29 40.18 -18.15 4.54
CA LEU A 29 38.85 -17.56 4.56
C LEU A 29 37.93 -18.34 5.50
N VAL A 30 37.97 -19.67 5.52
CA VAL A 30 37.22 -20.49 6.49
C VAL A 30 37.67 -20.16 7.91
N SER A 31 38.98 -20.07 8.16
CA SER A 31 39.52 -19.67 9.45
C SER A 31 39.03 -18.28 9.90
N LYS A 32 38.94 -17.31 8.96
CA LYS A 32 38.38 -15.98 9.22
C LYS A 32 36.87 -16.00 9.52
N PHE A 33 36.12 -16.92 8.94
CA PHE A 33 34.71 -17.11 9.28
C PHE A 33 34.53 -17.66 10.71
N GLU A 34 35.37 -18.62 11.11
CA GLU A 34 35.34 -19.23 12.45
C GLU A 34 35.83 -18.31 13.56
N THR A 35 36.74 -17.39 13.24
CA THR A 35 37.20 -16.36 14.19
C THR A 35 36.34 -15.14 14.21
N GLY A 36 35.50 -14.94 13.20
CA GLY A 36 34.67 -13.76 13.04
C GLY A 36 35.38 -12.57 12.39
N ALA A 37 36.65 -12.74 11.96
CA ALA A 37 37.41 -11.69 11.27
C ALA A 37 36.82 -11.32 9.88
N ARG A 38 36.05 -12.23 9.29
CA ARG A 38 35.31 -11.99 8.04
C ARG A 38 33.96 -12.70 8.07
N LYS A 39 32.96 -12.10 7.48
CA LYS A 39 31.61 -12.69 7.35
C LYS A 39 31.49 -13.38 6.00
N PRO A 40 30.89 -14.58 5.92
CA PRO A 40 30.58 -15.22 4.63
C PRO A 40 29.47 -14.46 3.90
N THR A 41 29.42 -14.59 2.58
CA THR A 41 28.29 -14.11 1.77
C THR A 41 27.06 -14.98 2.04
N LYS A 42 25.87 -14.48 1.69
CA LYS A 42 24.61 -15.23 1.84
C LYS A 42 24.66 -16.59 1.13
N ALA A 43 25.24 -16.64 -0.08
CA ALA A 43 25.43 -17.88 -0.84
C ALA A 43 26.37 -18.87 -0.13
N GLN A 44 27.47 -18.38 0.50
CA GLN A 44 28.37 -19.21 1.28
C GLN A 44 27.68 -19.72 2.56
N VAL A 45 26.82 -18.95 3.22
CA VAL A 45 26.04 -19.41 4.38
C VAL A 45 25.14 -20.58 4.01
N VAL A 46 24.47 -20.54 2.85
CA VAL A 46 23.64 -21.65 2.36
C VAL A 46 24.49 -22.92 2.13
N LYS A 47 25.62 -22.79 1.47
CA LYS A 47 26.53 -23.93 1.26
C LYS A 47 27.10 -24.48 2.56
N LEU A 48 27.53 -23.62 3.49
CA LEU A 48 28.01 -24.01 4.82
C LEU A 48 26.93 -24.76 5.60
N ALA A 49 25.70 -24.34 5.55
CA ALA A 49 24.58 -25.03 6.21
C ALA A 49 24.43 -26.46 5.68
N GLN A 50 24.49 -26.64 4.36
CA GLN A 50 24.41 -27.97 3.72
C GLN A 50 25.59 -28.87 4.07
N ILE A 51 26.83 -28.37 3.97
CA ILE A 51 28.03 -29.16 4.21
C ILE A 51 28.15 -29.56 5.69
N LEU A 52 27.79 -28.67 6.60
CA LEU A 52 27.93 -28.86 8.04
C LEU A 52 26.71 -29.47 8.72
N ASP A 53 25.64 -29.80 7.97
CA ASP A 53 24.34 -30.29 8.47
C ASP A 53 23.74 -29.37 9.54
N ILE A 54 23.90 -28.06 9.35
CA ILE A 54 23.27 -27.08 10.20
C ILE A 54 21.92 -26.69 9.56
N PRO A 55 20.80 -26.67 10.32
CA PRO A 55 19.55 -26.18 9.80
C PRO A 55 19.73 -24.76 9.22
N ILE A 56 19.39 -24.57 7.95
CA ILE A 56 19.61 -23.31 7.22
C ILE A 56 19.03 -22.11 7.97
N GLN A 57 17.88 -22.28 8.61
CA GLN A 57 17.24 -21.25 9.41
C GLN A 57 18.13 -20.81 10.59
N THR A 58 18.74 -21.77 11.30
CA THR A 58 19.61 -21.49 12.46
C THR A 58 20.83 -20.70 12.05
N LEU A 59 21.51 -21.14 10.97
CA LEU A 59 22.72 -20.46 10.49
C LEU A 59 22.41 -19.08 9.90
N MET A 60 21.31 -18.96 9.16
CA MET A 60 20.88 -17.70 8.58
C MET A 60 20.49 -16.68 9.64
N VAL A 61 19.77 -17.09 10.69
CA VAL A 61 19.43 -16.21 11.81
C VAL A 61 20.69 -15.73 12.54
N ALA A 62 21.65 -16.64 12.78
CA ALA A 62 22.92 -16.26 13.40
C ALA A 62 23.73 -15.28 12.53
N TRP A 63 23.73 -15.46 11.23
CA TRP A 63 24.39 -14.57 10.27
C TRP A 63 23.74 -13.18 10.21
N LEU A 64 22.39 -13.11 10.14
CA LEU A 64 21.66 -11.85 10.15
C LEU A 64 21.85 -11.10 11.48
N LYS A 65 21.78 -11.82 12.62
CA LYS A 65 22.03 -11.24 13.94
C LYS A 65 23.38 -10.55 14.03
N GLU A 66 24.46 -11.20 13.54
CA GLU A 66 25.79 -10.58 13.56
C GLU A 66 25.89 -9.38 12.63
N LYS A 67 25.16 -9.35 11.51
CA LYS A 67 25.08 -8.15 10.65
C LYS A 67 24.42 -7.00 11.37
N ILE A 68 23.26 -7.24 11.98
CA ILE A 68 22.51 -6.22 12.73
C ILE A 68 23.35 -5.65 13.87
N ILE A 69 23.99 -6.52 14.68
CA ILE A 69 24.85 -6.06 15.79
C ILE A 69 26.01 -5.22 15.25
N TYR A 70 26.61 -5.60 14.12
CA TYR A 70 27.72 -4.84 13.53
C TYR A 70 27.32 -3.44 13.10
N GLU A 71 26.13 -3.28 12.51
CA GLU A 71 25.62 -1.98 12.04
C GLU A 71 25.16 -1.07 13.19
N LEU A 72 24.75 -1.66 14.32
CA LEU A 72 24.08 -0.92 15.40
C LEU A 72 24.90 -0.84 16.69
N ALA A 73 26.09 -1.46 16.78
CA ALA A 73 26.81 -1.60 18.05
C ALA A 73 27.18 -0.28 18.72
N ASP A 74 27.48 0.73 17.92
CA ASP A 74 27.96 2.03 18.38
C ASP A 74 26.89 3.14 18.27
N GLU A 75 25.61 2.77 17.98
CA GLU A 75 24.52 3.72 17.79
C GLU A 75 23.69 3.90 19.08
N GLU A 76 23.53 5.13 19.53
CA GLU A 76 22.78 5.48 20.75
C GLU A 76 21.33 4.97 20.73
N TYR A 77 20.68 5.04 19.56
CA TYR A 77 19.27 4.67 19.39
C TYR A 77 19.07 3.26 18.82
N ALA A 78 20.09 2.40 18.89
CA ALA A 78 20.10 1.04 18.31
C ALA A 78 18.91 0.18 18.74
N ILE A 79 18.56 0.21 20.02
CA ILE A 79 17.46 -0.61 20.58
C ILE A 79 16.09 -0.13 20.05
N ASP A 80 15.89 1.17 19.95
CA ASP A 80 14.61 1.72 19.46
C ASP A 80 14.48 1.52 17.95
N ALA A 81 15.56 1.64 17.21
CA ALA A 81 15.60 1.31 15.78
C ALA A 81 15.30 -0.18 15.54
N LEU A 82 15.83 -1.09 16.38
CA LEU A 82 15.54 -2.52 16.30
C LEU A 82 14.06 -2.84 16.59
N LYS A 83 13.45 -2.19 17.58
CA LYS A 83 12.02 -2.36 17.89
C LYS A 83 11.14 -1.87 16.75
N ALA A 84 11.46 -0.71 16.17
CA ALA A 84 10.76 -0.18 15.02
C ALA A 84 10.88 -1.12 13.81
N ALA A 85 12.08 -1.59 13.49
CA ALA A 85 12.32 -2.53 12.40
C ALA A 85 11.62 -3.89 12.64
N GLU A 86 11.57 -4.38 13.88
CA GLU A 86 10.83 -5.60 14.23
C GLU A 86 9.33 -5.46 13.95
N ALA A 87 8.74 -4.33 14.34
CA ALA A 87 7.34 -4.03 14.08
C ALA A 87 7.05 -4.02 12.56
N GLU A 88 7.89 -3.36 11.78
CA GLU A 88 7.77 -3.31 10.33
C GLU A 88 7.95 -4.67 9.64
N ILE A 89 8.96 -5.45 10.09
CA ILE A 89 9.19 -6.81 9.58
C ILE A 89 8.01 -7.72 9.93
N LYS A 90 7.37 -7.56 11.10
CA LYS A 90 6.17 -8.30 11.46
C LYS A 90 5.00 -7.96 10.55
N ILE A 91 4.80 -6.68 10.24
CA ILE A 91 3.77 -6.21 9.31
C ILE A 91 4.04 -6.73 7.89
N SER A 92 5.29 -6.65 7.41
CA SER A 92 5.68 -7.11 6.07
C SER A 92 5.69 -8.63 5.92
N LYS A 93 5.85 -9.38 7.01
CA LYS A 93 5.84 -10.85 7.07
C LYS A 93 4.49 -11.43 7.46
N VAL A 94 3.44 -10.62 7.63
CA VAL A 94 2.09 -11.21 7.52
C VAL A 94 2.08 -11.95 6.19
N PRO A 95 1.95 -13.30 6.20
CA PRO A 95 2.03 -14.04 4.96
C PRO A 95 1.06 -13.37 3.98
N ASN A 96 1.51 -13.17 2.77
CA ASN A 96 0.62 -12.97 1.64
C ASN A 96 -0.21 -14.28 1.55
N LYS A 97 -1.09 -14.46 2.54
CA LYS A 97 -2.17 -15.44 2.46
C LYS A 97 -2.77 -15.09 1.13
N GLN A 98 -2.61 -15.97 0.13
CA GLN A 98 -3.33 -15.84 -1.12
C GLN A 98 -4.66 -15.24 -0.71
N LEU A 99 -5.01 -14.07 -1.27
CA LEU A 99 -6.28 -13.42 -0.98
C LEU A 99 -7.35 -14.44 -1.37
N ALA A 100 -7.57 -15.39 -0.46
CA ALA A 100 -8.63 -16.39 -0.60
C ALA A 100 -9.90 -15.59 -0.41
N VAL A 101 -10.50 -15.23 -1.53
CA VAL A 101 -11.80 -14.58 -1.57
C VAL A 101 -12.74 -15.49 -0.79
N SER A 102 -13.36 -14.97 0.27
CA SER A 102 -14.35 -15.74 1.04
C SER A 102 -15.49 -16.19 0.14
N LYS A 103 -16.24 -17.19 0.58
CA LYS A 103 -17.41 -17.65 -0.18
C LYS A 103 -18.43 -16.53 -0.37
N ASP A 104 -18.62 -15.70 0.66
CA ASP A 104 -19.58 -14.59 0.64
C ASP A 104 -19.13 -13.49 -0.34
N LEU A 105 -17.88 -13.09 -0.28
CA LEU A 105 -17.30 -12.14 -1.24
C LEU A 105 -17.34 -12.70 -2.67
N ALA A 106 -17.09 -13.99 -2.88
CA ALA A 106 -17.17 -14.62 -4.21
C ALA A 106 -18.60 -14.56 -4.80
N ILE A 107 -19.63 -14.67 -3.97
CA ILE A 107 -21.03 -14.52 -4.39
C ILE A 107 -21.29 -13.07 -4.81
N ILE A 108 -20.87 -12.09 -4.01
CA ILE A 108 -21.01 -10.66 -4.30
C ILE A 108 -20.32 -10.33 -5.63
N LEU A 109 -19.08 -10.76 -5.82
CA LEU A 109 -18.31 -10.50 -7.04
C LEU A 109 -18.98 -11.06 -8.29
N LYS A 110 -19.57 -12.26 -8.22
CA LYS A 110 -20.33 -12.85 -9.34
C LYS A 110 -21.56 -12.01 -9.69
N GLU A 111 -22.27 -11.50 -8.69
CA GLU A 111 -23.45 -10.65 -8.93
C GLU A 111 -23.04 -9.30 -9.54
N ILE A 112 -21.93 -8.71 -9.08
CA ILE A 112 -21.37 -7.48 -9.67
C ILE A 112 -20.98 -7.72 -11.14
N ASP A 113 -20.32 -8.83 -11.47
CA ASP A 113 -19.96 -9.14 -12.85
C ASP A 113 -21.17 -9.31 -13.74
N LYS A 114 -22.23 -9.94 -13.21
CA LYS A 114 -23.50 -10.06 -13.92
C LYS A 114 -24.13 -8.69 -14.19
N LEU A 115 -24.18 -7.81 -13.18
CA LEU A 115 -24.69 -6.44 -13.32
C LEU A 115 -23.84 -5.63 -14.31
N LYS A 116 -22.52 -5.75 -14.24
CA LYS A 116 -21.59 -5.14 -15.21
C LYS A 116 -21.90 -5.58 -16.63
N ASN A 117 -22.06 -6.89 -16.86
CA ASN A 117 -22.36 -7.43 -18.21
C ASN A 117 -23.73 -6.93 -18.72
N GLN A 118 -24.74 -6.77 -17.86
CA GLN A 118 -26.02 -6.17 -18.20
C GLN A 118 -25.86 -4.68 -18.57
N LEU A 119 -25.05 -3.95 -17.81
CA LEU A 119 -24.75 -2.55 -18.10
C LEU A 119 -24.01 -2.39 -19.41
N ASP A 120 -23.01 -3.24 -19.70
CA ASP A 120 -22.25 -3.21 -20.95
C ASP A 120 -23.15 -3.35 -22.19
N ALA A 121 -24.23 -4.14 -22.06
CA ALA A 121 -25.20 -4.34 -23.14
C ALA A 121 -26.02 -3.08 -23.46
N ILE A 122 -26.17 -2.18 -22.52
CA ILE A 122 -26.99 -0.95 -22.65
C ILE A 122 -26.16 0.36 -22.67
N ARG A 123 -24.84 0.29 -22.53
CA ARG A 123 -23.94 1.47 -22.46
C ARG A 123 -24.06 2.41 -23.66
N GLN A 124 -24.36 1.89 -24.83
CA GLN A 124 -24.61 2.72 -26.01
C GLN A 124 -25.81 3.69 -25.84
N PHE A 125 -26.68 3.41 -24.88
CA PHE A 125 -27.82 4.25 -24.52
C PHE A 125 -27.56 5.08 -23.26
N ASP A 126 -26.34 4.98 -22.70
CA ASP A 126 -25.97 5.68 -21.47
C ASP A 126 -26.03 7.19 -21.70
N SER A 127 -26.87 7.85 -20.90
CA SER A 127 -27.03 9.26 -21.04
C SER A 127 -25.89 9.97 -20.32
N TYR A 128 -25.27 10.95 -20.98
CA TYR A 128 -24.30 11.88 -20.41
C TYR A 128 -24.77 12.47 -19.05
N ARG A 129 -26.07 12.67 -18.90
CA ARG A 129 -26.67 13.18 -17.66
C ARG A 129 -26.55 12.22 -16.48
N ILE A 130 -26.65 10.91 -16.72
CA ILE A 130 -26.48 9.89 -15.65
C ILE A 130 -25.01 9.89 -15.19
N ALA A 131 -24.07 9.90 -16.12
CA ALA A 131 -22.66 9.98 -15.79
C ALA A 131 -22.32 11.25 -14.97
N GLN A 132 -22.82 12.40 -15.38
CA GLN A 132 -22.65 13.65 -14.63
C GLN A 132 -23.25 13.59 -13.22
N ALA A 133 -24.44 13.00 -13.06
CA ALA A 133 -25.08 12.86 -11.75
C ALA A 133 -24.26 11.98 -10.81
N LEU A 134 -23.72 10.87 -11.32
CA LEU A 134 -22.83 9.97 -10.55
C LEU A 134 -21.50 10.64 -10.17
N GLU A 135 -20.91 11.41 -11.05
CA GLU A 135 -19.69 12.18 -10.78
C GLU A 135 -19.91 13.28 -9.74
N LEU A 136 -21.04 13.98 -9.82
CA LEU A 136 -21.45 14.97 -8.82
C LEU A 136 -21.63 14.31 -7.44
N GLU A 137 -22.37 13.20 -7.39
CA GLU A 137 -22.59 12.48 -6.14
C GLU A 137 -21.26 11.95 -5.56
N TYR A 138 -20.38 11.42 -6.39
CA TYR A 138 -19.06 10.96 -5.96
C TYR A 138 -18.19 12.12 -5.45
N THR A 139 -18.20 13.27 -6.11
CA THR A 139 -17.51 14.47 -5.64
C THR A 139 -18.02 14.91 -4.27
N PHE A 140 -19.34 14.96 -4.10
CA PHE A 140 -19.97 15.31 -2.83
C PHE A 140 -19.61 14.33 -1.72
N GLU A 141 -19.85 13.04 -1.92
CA GLU A 141 -19.65 12.03 -0.87
C GLU A 141 -18.15 11.87 -0.49
N SER A 142 -17.26 11.88 -1.48
CA SER A 142 -15.83 11.76 -1.23
C SER A 142 -15.27 12.93 -0.40
N ASN A 143 -15.71 14.15 -0.64
CA ASN A 143 -15.33 15.32 0.16
C ASN A 143 -16.02 15.33 1.53
N ARG A 144 -17.27 14.88 1.61
CA ARG A 144 -18.02 14.76 2.86
C ARG A 144 -17.37 13.78 3.85
N ILE A 145 -16.78 12.69 3.36
CA ILE A 145 -15.98 11.77 4.18
C ILE A 145 -14.86 12.54 4.90
N GLU A 146 -14.20 13.46 4.22
CA GLU A 146 -13.09 14.27 4.77
C GLU A 146 -13.57 15.48 5.60
N GLY A 147 -14.88 15.66 5.73
CA GLY A 147 -15.46 16.71 6.58
C GLY A 147 -15.89 17.98 5.86
N ASN A 148 -15.88 18.00 4.52
CA ASN A 148 -16.49 19.09 3.75
C ASN A 148 -17.98 19.18 4.06
N THR A 149 -18.48 20.39 4.25
CA THR A 149 -19.86 20.65 4.72
C THR A 149 -20.81 21.16 3.62
N LEU A 150 -20.36 21.24 2.37
CA LEU A 150 -21.24 21.52 1.23
C LEU A 150 -22.31 20.43 1.13
N THR A 151 -23.54 20.81 0.86
CA THR A 151 -24.60 19.86 0.47
C THR A 151 -24.43 19.44 -0.98
N LEU A 152 -25.12 18.38 -1.42
CA LEU A 152 -25.09 17.93 -2.82
C LEU A 152 -25.48 19.07 -3.79
N LYS A 153 -26.53 19.85 -3.46
CA LYS A 153 -26.95 20.98 -4.27
C LYS A 153 -25.93 22.11 -4.29
N GLU A 154 -25.32 22.42 -3.16
CA GLU A 154 -24.22 23.41 -3.09
C GLU A 154 -23.00 22.96 -3.85
N THR A 155 -22.65 21.67 -3.78
CA THR A 155 -21.55 21.10 -4.58
C THR A 155 -21.83 21.28 -6.07
N ASP A 156 -23.05 21.01 -6.53
CA ASP A 156 -23.48 21.22 -7.92
C ASP A 156 -23.32 22.68 -8.36
N LEU A 157 -23.83 23.63 -7.55
CA LEU A 157 -23.70 25.06 -7.82
C LEU A 157 -22.23 25.50 -7.90
N VAL A 158 -21.37 24.97 -7.05
CA VAL A 158 -19.93 25.29 -7.06
C VAL A 158 -19.24 24.74 -8.31
N ILE A 159 -19.45 23.46 -8.65
CA ILE A 159 -18.67 22.81 -9.71
C ILE A 159 -19.24 23.03 -11.12
N ASN A 160 -20.55 23.26 -11.27
CA ASN A 160 -21.19 23.40 -12.58
C ASN A 160 -21.55 24.83 -12.91
N GLU A 161 -21.95 25.65 -11.91
CA GLU A 161 -22.33 27.05 -12.09
C GLU A 161 -21.20 28.04 -11.68
N GLY A 162 -20.14 27.58 -11.01
CA GLY A 162 -19.03 28.41 -10.54
C GLY A 162 -19.43 29.39 -9.42
N LEU A 163 -20.48 29.08 -8.68
CA LEU A 163 -21.00 29.95 -7.64
C LEU A 163 -20.27 29.75 -6.31
N THR A 164 -20.13 30.82 -5.55
CA THR A 164 -19.65 30.76 -4.17
C THR A 164 -20.81 30.66 -3.20
N ILE A 165 -20.68 29.81 -2.18
CA ILE A 165 -21.71 29.52 -1.20
C ILE A 165 -21.41 30.31 0.09
N SER A 166 -22.36 31.12 0.53
CA SER A 166 -22.21 31.89 1.76
C SER A 166 -22.06 30.97 2.98
N GLY A 167 -21.15 31.32 3.89
CA GLY A 167 -20.88 30.55 5.10
C GLY A 167 -19.99 29.30 4.90
N LYS A 168 -19.51 29.05 3.68
CA LYS A 168 -18.54 27.99 3.37
C LYS A 168 -17.16 28.58 3.11
N SER A 169 -16.12 27.87 3.52
CA SER A 169 -14.74 28.29 3.32
C SER A 169 -14.29 28.18 1.87
N MET A 170 -13.32 28.98 1.45
CA MET A 170 -12.67 28.84 0.14
C MET A 170 -12.06 27.43 -0.04
N ARG A 171 -11.54 26.84 1.05
CA ARG A 171 -11.02 25.47 1.03
C ARG A 171 -12.08 24.46 0.60
N GLU A 172 -13.31 24.53 1.15
CA GLU A 172 -14.38 23.62 0.80
C GLU A 172 -14.80 23.74 -0.67
N HIS A 173 -14.78 24.96 -1.23
CA HIS A 173 -15.02 25.19 -2.67
C HIS A 173 -13.93 24.56 -3.51
N LEU A 174 -12.64 24.82 -3.17
CA LEU A 174 -11.51 24.24 -3.89
C LEU A 174 -11.50 22.72 -3.81
N GLU A 175 -11.85 22.13 -2.68
CA GLU A 175 -11.94 20.66 -2.54
C GLU A 175 -12.96 20.08 -3.54
N ALA A 176 -14.12 20.71 -3.72
CA ALA A 176 -15.13 20.25 -4.69
C ALA A 176 -14.64 20.42 -6.14
N ILE A 177 -14.11 21.59 -6.49
CA ILE A 177 -13.58 21.90 -7.84
C ILE A 177 -12.44 20.96 -8.19
N ASN A 178 -11.43 20.83 -7.30
CA ASN A 178 -10.27 20.00 -7.49
C ASN A 178 -10.64 18.52 -7.63
N HIS A 179 -11.61 18.04 -6.87
CA HIS A 179 -12.07 16.67 -6.96
C HIS A 179 -12.74 16.37 -8.30
N LYS A 180 -13.54 17.30 -8.83
CA LYS A 180 -14.11 17.21 -10.18
C LYS A 180 -13.01 17.12 -11.25
N ASP A 181 -12.00 18.00 -11.17
CA ASP A 181 -10.87 17.98 -12.10
C ASP A 181 -10.07 16.67 -12.00
N ALA A 182 -9.87 16.17 -10.78
CA ALA A 182 -9.20 14.89 -10.55
C ALA A 182 -10.01 13.70 -11.11
N ILE A 183 -11.37 13.74 -11.05
CA ILE A 183 -12.23 12.75 -11.72
C ILE A 183 -12.05 12.82 -13.23
N SER A 184 -12.02 14.01 -13.81
CA SER A 184 -11.81 14.19 -15.26
C SER A 184 -10.47 13.61 -15.71
N TYR A 185 -9.40 13.88 -14.96
CA TYR A 185 -8.08 13.29 -15.21
C TYR A 185 -8.07 11.77 -15.04
N MET A 186 -8.68 11.26 -13.96
CA MET A 186 -8.82 9.82 -13.72
C MET A 186 -9.54 9.12 -14.90
N LYS A 187 -10.60 9.72 -15.45
CA LYS A 187 -11.33 9.17 -16.60
C LYS A 187 -10.46 9.12 -17.86
N GLN A 188 -9.70 10.18 -18.15
CA GLN A 188 -8.74 10.19 -19.27
C GLN A 188 -7.71 9.07 -19.13
N LEU A 189 -7.18 8.83 -17.91
CA LEU A 189 -6.26 7.73 -17.63
C LEU A 189 -6.94 6.35 -17.82
N ALA A 190 -8.22 6.24 -17.45
CA ALA A 190 -8.99 5.01 -17.61
C ALA A 190 -9.26 4.70 -19.11
N GLU A 191 -9.72 5.68 -19.88
CA GLU A 191 -10.01 5.56 -21.31
C GLU A 191 -8.76 5.22 -22.13
N SER A 192 -7.62 5.82 -21.79
CA SER A 192 -6.33 5.51 -22.43
C SER A 192 -5.70 4.21 -21.93
N ASN A 193 -6.35 3.51 -20.99
CA ASN A 193 -5.84 2.33 -20.30
C ASN A 193 -4.40 2.50 -19.79
N THR A 194 -4.10 3.70 -19.29
CA THR A 194 -2.77 4.09 -18.80
C THR A 194 -2.38 3.22 -17.60
N LEU A 195 -1.17 2.69 -17.64
CA LEU A 195 -0.63 1.91 -16.54
C LEU A 195 -0.53 2.78 -15.27
N LEU A 196 -1.03 2.28 -14.14
CA LEU A 196 -0.88 2.96 -12.86
C LEU A 196 0.60 2.92 -12.43
N LEU A 197 1.25 4.07 -12.47
CA LEU A 197 2.62 4.31 -12.00
C LEU A 197 2.61 5.43 -10.96
N GLU A 198 3.76 5.71 -10.40
CA GLU A 198 3.94 6.76 -9.40
C GLU A 198 3.45 8.14 -9.88
N ARG A 199 3.79 8.50 -11.12
CA ARG A 199 3.41 9.81 -11.69
C ARG A 199 1.89 10.02 -11.76
N GLU A 200 1.10 8.95 -12.01
CA GLU A 200 -0.35 9.03 -12.06
C GLU A 200 -0.94 9.29 -10.66
N VAL A 201 -0.41 8.61 -9.64
CA VAL A 201 -0.82 8.83 -8.24
C VAL A 201 -0.45 10.22 -7.77
N LEU A 202 0.78 10.68 -8.06
CA LEU A 202 1.23 12.04 -7.73
C LEU A 202 0.44 13.11 -8.50
N GLY A 203 0.10 12.87 -9.77
CA GLY A 203 -0.72 13.76 -10.59
C GLY A 203 -2.14 13.90 -10.04
N ILE A 204 -2.79 12.80 -9.66
CA ILE A 204 -4.10 12.81 -8.98
C ILE A 204 -4.02 13.61 -7.67
N HIS A 205 -3.02 13.33 -6.84
CA HIS A 205 -2.83 14.03 -5.57
C HIS A 205 -2.56 15.54 -5.77
N GLN A 206 -1.78 15.89 -6.78
CA GLN A 206 -1.53 17.30 -7.12
C GLN A 206 -2.81 18.05 -7.45
N LEU A 207 -3.71 17.43 -8.22
CA LEU A 207 -5.02 18.02 -8.50
C LEU A 207 -5.86 18.17 -7.23
N VAL A 208 -5.90 17.15 -6.38
CA VAL A 208 -6.68 17.17 -5.12
C VAL A 208 -6.29 18.33 -4.20
N LEU A 209 -5.02 18.71 -4.15
CA LEU A 209 -4.51 19.77 -3.26
C LEU A 209 -4.20 21.11 -3.94
N ARG A 210 -4.42 21.25 -5.24
CA ARG A 210 -4.15 22.46 -6.00
C ARG A 210 -4.84 23.69 -5.39
N GLY A 211 -4.08 24.74 -5.07
CA GLY A 211 -4.60 25.96 -4.45
C GLY A 211 -5.03 25.82 -2.98
N ILE A 212 -4.95 24.60 -2.42
CA ILE A 212 -5.21 24.30 -1.00
C ILE A 212 -3.89 24.20 -0.23
N ASP A 213 -2.95 23.43 -0.74
CA ASP A 213 -1.59 23.27 -0.21
C ASP A 213 -0.61 22.92 -1.36
N ASP A 214 -0.26 23.92 -2.16
CA ASP A 214 0.61 23.76 -3.32
C ASP A 214 2.03 23.33 -2.94
N ALA A 215 2.46 23.61 -1.71
CA ALA A 215 3.78 23.21 -1.23
C ALA A 215 3.93 21.68 -1.16
N HIS A 216 2.85 20.96 -0.82
CA HIS A 216 2.82 19.51 -0.64
C HIS A 216 2.06 18.78 -1.74
N ALA A 217 1.36 19.48 -2.63
CA ALA A 217 0.62 18.90 -3.73
C ALA A 217 1.54 18.06 -4.66
N GLY A 218 1.17 16.79 -4.89
CA GLY A 218 1.94 15.86 -5.72
C GLY A 218 3.28 15.42 -5.15
N LYS A 219 3.51 15.54 -3.83
CA LYS A 219 4.78 15.20 -3.18
C LYS A 219 4.55 14.30 -1.98
N TYR A 220 5.41 13.31 -1.80
CA TYR A 220 5.43 12.52 -0.58
C TYR A 220 5.85 13.35 0.62
N ARG A 221 5.29 13.01 1.78
CA ARG A 221 5.64 13.66 3.05
C ARG A 221 7.07 13.33 3.46
N ASN A 222 7.71 14.31 4.04
CA ASN A 222 9.02 14.21 4.70
C ASN A 222 8.93 14.40 6.22
N VAL A 223 7.70 14.45 6.76
CA VAL A 223 7.42 14.60 8.19
C VAL A 223 6.52 13.46 8.67
N GLN A 224 6.59 13.17 9.98
CA GLN A 224 5.69 12.20 10.61
C GLN A 224 4.29 12.79 10.68
N VAL A 225 3.29 11.95 10.35
CA VAL A 225 1.87 12.29 10.43
C VAL A 225 1.14 11.29 11.30
N MET A 226 -0.01 11.67 11.83
CA MET A 226 -0.94 10.82 12.54
C MET A 226 -2.32 10.87 11.86
N ILE A 227 -3.00 9.73 11.82
CA ILE A 227 -4.35 9.66 11.29
C ILE A 227 -5.31 9.93 12.45
N LYS A 228 -6.05 11.04 12.37
CA LYS A 228 -6.98 11.44 13.44
C LYS A 228 -8.05 10.36 13.65
N GLY A 229 -8.13 9.88 14.88
CA GLY A 229 -9.13 8.88 15.28
C GLY A 229 -8.79 7.43 14.93
N SER A 230 -7.64 7.15 14.32
CA SER A 230 -7.15 5.79 14.04
C SER A 230 -6.04 5.39 15.01
N LYS A 231 -5.97 4.09 15.32
CA LYS A 231 -4.86 3.47 16.05
C LYS A 231 -3.68 3.14 15.13
N HIS A 232 -3.92 3.13 13.83
CA HIS A 232 -2.86 2.90 12.86
C HIS A 232 -1.89 4.07 12.83
N MET A 233 -0.60 3.76 12.97
CA MET A 233 0.50 4.73 12.90
C MET A 233 1.17 4.59 11.53
N PRO A 234 1.08 5.58 10.65
CA PRO A 234 1.83 5.56 9.40
C PRO A 234 3.33 5.46 9.64
N SER A 235 4.03 4.79 8.75
CA SER A 235 5.47 4.58 8.83
C SER A 235 6.28 5.88 8.88
N ALA A 236 7.53 5.77 9.31
CA ALA A 236 8.46 6.90 9.33
C ALA A 236 8.65 7.50 7.93
N PRO A 237 8.85 8.82 7.80
CA PRO A 237 8.90 9.51 6.49
C PRO A 237 9.92 8.94 5.52
N TYR A 238 11.10 8.54 6.00
CA TYR A 238 12.18 7.99 5.18
C TYR A 238 11.84 6.64 4.54
N LEU A 239 10.78 5.95 4.99
CA LEU A 239 10.32 4.68 4.44
C LEU A 239 9.25 4.86 3.35
N VAL A 240 8.64 6.04 3.25
CA VAL A 240 7.51 6.28 2.34
C VAL A 240 7.87 5.97 0.89
N ALA A 241 9.01 6.44 0.41
CA ALA A 241 9.46 6.19 -0.97
C ALA A 241 9.60 4.68 -1.24
N LYS A 242 10.21 3.93 -0.29
CA LYS A 242 10.35 2.47 -0.43
C LYS A 242 9.02 1.74 -0.40
N GLN A 243 8.12 2.14 0.48
CA GLN A 243 6.78 1.54 0.56
C GLN A 243 5.95 1.83 -0.69
N MET A 244 6.11 3.01 -1.29
CA MET A 244 5.45 3.32 -2.55
C MET A 244 6.05 2.54 -3.73
N GLU A 245 7.37 2.30 -3.75
CA GLU A 245 7.98 1.36 -4.71
C GLU A 245 7.36 -0.04 -4.57
N ASP A 246 7.27 -0.56 -3.34
CA ASP A 246 6.68 -1.86 -3.04
C ASP A 246 5.17 -1.92 -3.40
N TYR A 247 4.44 -0.82 -3.24
CA TYR A 247 3.04 -0.64 -3.65
C TYR A 247 2.88 -0.87 -5.17
N PHE A 248 3.73 -0.25 -6.00
CA PHE A 248 3.66 -0.41 -7.45
C PHE A 248 4.15 -1.79 -7.89
N ILE A 249 5.18 -2.36 -7.25
CA ILE A 249 5.61 -3.75 -7.50
C ILE A 249 4.47 -4.71 -7.19
N TRP A 250 3.78 -4.52 -6.08
CA TRP A 250 2.63 -5.35 -5.70
C TRP A 250 1.52 -5.25 -6.74
N TYR A 251 1.17 -4.06 -7.20
CA TYR A 251 0.20 -3.85 -8.27
C TYR A 251 0.59 -4.62 -9.55
N GLN A 252 1.82 -4.45 -10.03
CA GLN A 252 2.30 -5.13 -11.23
C GLN A 252 2.21 -6.65 -11.13
N THR A 253 2.49 -7.19 -9.94
CA THR A 253 2.48 -8.65 -9.68
C THR A 253 1.07 -9.23 -9.64
N HIS A 254 0.06 -8.43 -9.23
CA HIS A 254 -1.28 -8.92 -8.93
C HIS A 254 -2.35 -8.46 -9.92
N LYS A 255 -2.12 -7.43 -10.74
CA LYS A 255 -3.13 -6.85 -11.64
C LYS A 255 -3.77 -7.83 -12.64
N ALA A 256 -3.08 -8.90 -12.98
CA ALA A 256 -3.58 -9.95 -13.88
C ALA A 256 -4.12 -11.19 -13.14
N LYS A 257 -3.98 -11.25 -11.80
CA LYS A 257 -4.31 -12.43 -10.99
C LYS A 257 -5.55 -12.24 -10.13
N LEU A 258 -5.83 -11.00 -9.73
CA LEU A 258 -6.94 -10.69 -8.84
C LEU A 258 -8.16 -10.24 -9.64
N HIS A 259 -9.33 -10.49 -9.05
CA HIS A 259 -10.57 -9.89 -9.53
C HIS A 259 -10.44 -8.35 -9.51
N PRO A 260 -10.91 -7.62 -10.53
CA PRO A 260 -10.70 -6.17 -10.63
C PRO A 260 -11.19 -5.39 -9.42
N VAL A 261 -12.33 -5.75 -8.84
CA VAL A 261 -12.87 -5.10 -7.63
C VAL A 261 -11.96 -5.35 -6.43
N VAL A 262 -11.48 -6.58 -6.25
CA VAL A 262 -10.53 -6.91 -5.18
C VAL A 262 -9.21 -6.16 -5.36
N LEU A 263 -8.68 -6.10 -6.59
CA LEU A 263 -7.46 -5.34 -6.90
C LEU A 263 -7.63 -3.85 -6.55
N ALA A 264 -8.75 -3.25 -6.96
CA ALA A 264 -9.04 -1.83 -6.71
C ALA A 264 -9.15 -1.54 -5.20
N ALA A 265 -9.85 -2.38 -4.45
CA ALA A 265 -9.97 -2.26 -3.01
C ALA A 265 -8.62 -2.45 -2.29
N GLU A 266 -7.82 -3.42 -2.69
CA GLU A 266 -6.46 -3.63 -2.16
C GLU A 266 -5.55 -2.44 -2.41
N MET A 267 -5.58 -1.87 -3.61
CA MET A 267 -4.77 -0.70 -3.94
C MET A 267 -5.20 0.54 -3.13
N HIS A 268 -6.51 0.70 -2.89
CA HIS A 268 -7.01 1.75 -2.01
C HIS A 268 -6.48 1.57 -0.57
N GLU A 269 -6.72 0.40 0.03
CA GLU A 269 -6.36 0.12 1.41
C GLU A 269 -4.85 0.29 1.65
N ARG A 270 -4.02 -0.24 0.75
CA ARG A 270 -2.55 -0.11 0.82
C ARG A 270 -2.10 1.34 0.78
N LEU A 271 -2.68 2.16 -0.09
CA LEU A 271 -2.31 3.58 -0.20
C LEU A 271 -2.68 4.35 1.07
N VAL A 272 -3.89 4.10 1.62
CA VAL A 272 -4.31 4.72 2.88
C VAL A 272 -3.45 4.25 4.05
N THR A 273 -3.01 2.99 4.07
CA THR A 273 -2.15 2.42 5.10
C THR A 273 -0.73 3.01 5.07
N ILE A 274 -0.13 3.16 3.89
CA ILE A 274 1.17 3.84 3.73
C ILE A 274 1.05 5.31 4.14
N HIS A 275 -0.08 5.93 3.81
CA HIS A 275 -0.36 7.34 4.09
C HIS A 275 0.74 8.26 3.60
N PRO A 276 1.05 8.24 2.28
CA PRO A 276 2.28 8.83 1.75
C PRO A 276 2.28 10.36 1.71
N PHE A 277 1.14 11.01 1.96
CA PHE A 277 0.97 12.45 1.85
C PHE A 277 0.66 13.10 3.20
N ILE A 278 0.83 14.42 3.28
CA ILE A 278 0.46 15.20 4.47
C ILE A 278 -1.07 15.31 4.61
N ASP A 279 -1.77 15.53 3.48
CA ASP A 279 -3.23 15.59 3.37
C ASP A 279 -3.68 14.93 2.05
N GLY A 280 -4.97 14.72 1.84
CA GLY A 280 -5.52 14.19 0.58
C GLY A 280 -5.37 12.69 0.37
N ASN A 281 -4.83 11.92 1.33
CA ASN A 281 -4.62 10.48 1.20
C ASN A 281 -5.92 9.72 0.90
N GLY A 282 -7.00 9.99 1.62
CA GLY A 282 -8.29 9.34 1.43
C GLY A 282 -8.89 9.62 0.05
N ARG A 283 -8.94 10.90 -0.37
CA ARG A 283 -9.45 11.31 -1.68
C ARG A 283 -8.64 10.68 -2.81
N THR A 284 -7.30 10.73 -2.73
CA THR A 284 -6.41 10.12 -3.72
C THR A 284 -6.61 8.61 -3.80
N SER A 285 -6.72 7.92 -2.66
CA SER A 285 -6.93 6.46 -2.64
C SER A 285 -8.26 6.05 -3.27
N ARG A 286 -9.34 6.78 -3.02
CA ARG A 286 -10.64 6.54 -3.66
C ARG A 286 -10.62 6.81 -5.16
N LEU A 287 -9.88 7.82 -5.61
CA LEU A 287 -9.68 8.11 -7.04
C LEU A 287 -8.86 7.01 -7.73
N VAL A 288 -7.78 6.53 -7.11
CA VAL A 288 -6.97 5.41 -7.63
C VAL A 288 -7.80 4.12 -7.71
N MET A 289 -8.60 3.82 -6.68
CA MET A 289 -9.52 2.69 -6.70
C MET A 289 -10.48 2.77 -7.90
N ASN A 290 -11.10 3.92 -8.11
CA ASN A 290 -12.05 4.13 -9.19
C ASN A 290 -11.38 4.14 -10.58
N LEU A 291 -10.14 4.62 -10.70
CA LEU A 291 -9.35 4.46 -11.91
C LEU A 291 -9.26 2.99 -12.34
N LEU A 292 -8.90 2.11 -11.40
CA LEU A 292 -8.75 0.68 -11.68
C LEU A 292 -10.08 -0.01 -12.01
N LEU A 293 -11.18 0.40 -11.37
CA LEU A 293 -12.52 -0.08 -11.68
C LEU A 293 -12.95 0.33 -13.09
N LEU A 294 -12.82 1.61 -13.44
CA LEU A 294 -13.18 2.15 -14.74
C LEU A 294 -12.37 1.50 -15.89
N GLN A 295 -11.07 1.27 -15.70
CA GLN A 295 -10.22 0.55 -16.67
C GLN A 295 -10.73 -0.86 -17.00
N LYS A 296 -11.50 -1.46 -16.10
CA LYS A 296 -12.08 -2.81 -16.28
C LYS A 296 -13.56 -2.78 -16.60
N GLY A 297 -14.09 -1.59 -16.91
CA GLY A 297 -15.46 -1.40 -17.32
C GLY A 297 -16.48 -1.42 -16.17
N TYR A 298 -16.06 -1.38 -14.91
CA TYR A 298 -16.97 -1.16 -13.79
C TYR A 298 -17.34 0.32 -13.68
N VAL A 299 -18.35 0.61 -12.89
CA VAL A 299 -18.77 1.96 -12.56
C VAL A 299 -17.95 2.52 -11.41
N ILE A 300 -18.10 3.82 -11.13
CA ILE A 300 -17.51 4.47 -9.96
C ILE A 300 -18.15 3.85 -8.70
N ALA A 301 -17.30 3.28 -7.83
CA ALA A 301 -17.67 2.89 -6.49
C ALA A 301 -17.74 4.15 -5.59
N ASN A 302 -18.94 4.44 -5.10
CA ASN A 302 -19.22 5.65 -4.31
C ASN A 302 -19.45 5.30 -2.85
N ILE A 303 -18.44 5.48 -2.01
CA ILE A 303 -18.54 5.30 -0.56
C ILE A 303 -19.30 6.51 0.02
N LYS A 304 -20.39 6.25 0.73
CA LYS A 304 -21.22 7.31 1.32
C LYS A 304 -20.53 7.98 2.51
N GLY A 305 -20.63 9.31 2.57
CA GLY A 305 -20.03 10.15 3.62
C GLY A 305 -20.97 10.48 4.80
N ASP A 306 -22.18 9.89 4.87
CA ASP A 306 -23.02 10.03 6.05
C ASP A 306 -22.35 9.40 7.29
N ALA A 307 -22.79 9.80 8.49
CA ALA A 307 -22.14 9.43 9.73
C ALA A 307 -22.01 7.90 9.92
N LYS A 308 -23.05 7.13 9.53
CA LYS A 308 -23.06 5.66 9.66
C LYS A 308 -22.11 5.01 8.66
N SER A 309 -22.20 5.38 7.40
CA SER A 309 -21.38 4.81 6.31
C SER A 309 -19.92 5.18 6.48
N ARG A 310 -19.63 6.43 6.87
CA ARG A 310 -18.25 6.88 7.17
C ARG A 310 -17.65 6.11 8.34
N LEU A 311 -18.42 5.85 9.40
CA LEU A 311 -17.93 5.04 10.53
C LEU A 311 -17.64 3.59 10.11
N ALA A 312 -18.53 2.98 9.32
CA ALA A 312 -18.32 1.64 8.79
C ALA A 312 -17.04 1.56 7.92
N TYR A 313 -16.85 2.54 7.04
CA TYR A 313 -15.66 2.64 6.20
C TYR A 313 -14.38 2.76 7.02
N TYR A 314 -14.32 3.64 8.02
CA TYR A 314 -13.14 3.78 8.88
C TYR A 314 -12.89 2.55 9.74
N SER A 315 -13.95 1.91 10.27
CA SER A 315 -13.82 0.68 11.05
C SER A 315 -13.27 -0.47 10.21
N ALA A 316 -13.73 -0.61 8.96
CA ALA A 316 -13.23 -1.63 8.04
C ALA A 316 -11.74 -1.41 7.67
N LEU A 317 -11.33 -0.15 7.48
CA LEU A 317 -9.93 0.20 7.26
C LEU A 317 -9.07 -0.08 8.51
N GLU A 318 -9.53 0.31 9.69
CA GLU A 318 -8.80 0.07 10.94
C GLU A 318 -8.63 -1.43 11.20
N GLU A 319 -9.64 -2.25 10.92
CA GLU A 319 -9.54 -3.71 11.03
C GLU A 319 -8.51 -4.28 10.05
N ALA A 320 -8.52 -3.82 8.80
CA ALA A 320 -7.54 -4.21 7.79
C ALA A 320 -6.11 -3.85 8.22
N GLN A 321 -5.91 -2.65 8.78
CA GLN A 321 -4.62 -2.13 9.19
C GLN A 321 -4.08 -2.77 10.48
N SER A 322 -4.96 -3.06 11.45
CA SER A 322 -4.56 -3.56 12.78
C SER A 322 -4.42 -5.07 12.81
N ASN A 323 -5.34 -5.81 12.18
CA ASN A 323 -5.47 -7.25 12.27
C ASN A 323 -5.13 -7.97 10.96
N GLY A 324 -4.92 -7.21 9.87
CA GLY A 324 -4.72 -7.77 8.53
C GLY A 324 -6.00 -8.40 7.93
N ASN A 325 -7.16 -8.25 8.58
CA ASN A 325 -8.44 -8.73 8.08
C ASN A 325 -9.07 -7.68 7.17
N LYS A 326 -9.02 -7.92 5.87
CA LYS A 326 -9.52 -7.00 4.84
C LYS A 326 -10.94 -7.34 4.36
N GLU A 327 -11.52 -8.42 4.85
CA GLU A 327 -12.80 -8.96 4.36
C GLU A 327 -13.91 -7.90 4.36
N HIS A 328 -14.10 -7.21 5.50
CA HIS A 328 -15.12 -6.17 5.62
C HIS A 328 -14.87 -4.99 4.67
N PHE A 329 -13.62 -4.61 4.46
CA PHE A 329 -13.29 -3.55 3.51
C PHE A 329 -13.51 -3.98 2.06
N LEU A 330 -13.14 -5.21 1.69
CA LEU A 330 -13.38 -5.76 0.36
C LEU A 330 -14.88 -5.85 0.05
N GLN A 331 -15.69 -6.29 1.03
CA GLN A 331 -17.15 -6.34 0.89
C GLN A 331 -17.78 -4.95 0.80
N LEU A 332 -17.23 -3.96 1.50
CA LEU A 332 -17.73 -2.57 1.44
C LEU A 332 -17.50 -1.93 0.07
N VAL A 333 -16.41 -2.29 -0.62
CA VAL A 333 -16.10 -1.78 -1.96
C VAL A 333 -16.86 -2.55 -3.03
N ALA A 334 -17.12 -3.82 -2.79
CA ALA A 334 -17.89 -4.70 -3.68
C ALA A 334 -19.38 -4.44 -3.56
#